data_c6747886733a4ea3f28b5515c1ce7c49
#
_entry.id   c6747886733a4ea3f28b5515c1ce7c49
#
_cell.length_a   1.000
_cell.length_b   1.000
_cell.length_c   1.000
_cell.angle_alpha   90.00
_cell.angle_beta   90.00
_cell.angle_gamma   90.00
#
_symmetry.space_group_name_H-M   'P 1'
#
loop_
_entity.id
_entity.type
_entity.pdbx_description
1 polymer ?
#
loop_
_entity_poly.entity_id
_entity_poly.type
_entity_poly.pdbx_seq_one_letter_code
_entity_poly.pdbx_strand_id
1 'polypeptide(L)'
;TEISSLGSYVYIKKSDDDINIYQDFNGSYGIYIYQNEESFVVSNSFLKLVEYVKHKHVITLDQDYSNMFISTEFCSTILENTLIKEIKLIPRYSHVKINIKSKSINVEKINYNENSIPIDSKEGIVLLDKWFNKWIKIIRFIKSHTNNISIDLSGGFDSRVILALMLSPGINLNDIYVNNYAANKIEFIEDHEI
;
A
#
# COMPACT_ATOMS: atom_id res chain seq x y z
N THR A 1 1.18 -15.25 -15.18
CA THR A 1 0.53 -15.16 -13.85
C THR A 1 0.14 -13.71 -13.68
N GLU A 2 -1.17 -13.41 -13.74
CA GLU A 2 -1.66 -12.07 -13.42
C GLU A 2 -1.31 -11.76 -11.96
N ILE A 3 -0.57 -10.68 -11.76
CA ILE A 3 -0.30 -10.15 -10.43
C ILE A 3 -1.66 -9.69 -9.88
N SER A 4 -2.05 -10.19 -8.71
CA SER A 4 -3.31 -9.79 -8.09
C SER A 4 -3.37 -8.28 -7.94
N SER A 5 -4.45 -7.66 -8.39
CA SER A 5 -4.69 -6.23 -8.18
C SER A 5 -5.12 -5.88 -6.75
N LEU A 6 -5.24 -6.89 -5.87
CA LEU A 6 -5.72 -6.72 -4.50
C LEU A 6 -4.70 -7.19 -3.47
N GLY A 7 -4.64 -6.43 -2.39
CA GLY A 7 -3.81 -6.71 -1.24
C GLY A 7 -2.56 -5.84 -1.18
N SER A 8 -1.87 -5.92 -0.05
CA SER A 8 -0.60 -5.25 0.18
C SER A 8 0.51 -6.29 0.05
N TYR A 9 1.42 -6.11 -0.91
CA TYR A 9 2.46 -7.08 -1.19
C TYR A 9 3.69 -6.46 -1.86
N VAL A 10 4.79 -7.18 -1.77
CA VAL A 10 5.95 -7.06 -2.66
C VAL A 10 6.12 -8.40 -3.35
N TYR A 11 6.13 -8.40 -4.67
CA TYR A 11 6.29 -9.59 -5.49
C TYR A 11 7.60 -9.56 -6.26
N ILE A 12 8.41 -10.62 -6.12
CA ILE A 12 9.71 -10.73 -6.78
C ILE A 12 9.61 -11.83 -7.83
N LYS A 13 9.89 -11.46 -9.08
CA LYS A 13 9.98 -12.39 -10.21
C LYS A 13 11.41 -12.44 -10.69
N LYS A 14 12.03 -13.62 -10.64
CA LYS A 14 13.38 -13.87 -11.15
C LYS A 14 13.28 -14.64 -12.46
N SER A 15 14.05 -14.21 -13.44
CA SER A 15 14.38 -14.95 -14.68
C SER A 15 15.91 -15.15 -14.76
N ASP A 16 16.39 -15.75 -15.84
CA ASP A 16 17.82 -16.00 -16.00
C ASP A 16 18.65 -14.71 -16.06
N ASP A 17 18.08 -13.67 -16.64
CA ASP A 17 18.79 -12.40 -16.88
C ASP A 17 18.33 -11.25 -15.99
N ASP A 18 17.11 -11.31 -15.44
CA ASP A 18 16.50 -10.19 -14.74
C ASP A 18 15.82 -10.60 -13.42
N ILE A 19 15.86 -9.70 -12.45
CA ILE A 19 15.01 -9.73 -11.27
C ILE A 19 14.09 -8.52 -11.32
N ASN A 20 12.76 -8.76 -11.29
CA ASN A 20 11.76 -7.71 -11.24
C ASN A 20 11.10 -7.72 -9.87
N ILE A 21 11.03 -6.54 -9.23
CA ILE A 21 10.42 -6.35 -7.92
C ILE A 21 9.22 -5.43 -8.10
N TYR A 22 8.04 -5.97 -7.90
CA TYR A 22 6.76 -5.27 -8.02
C TYR A 22 6.22 -4.96 -6.65
N GLN A 23 5.62 -3.81 -6.49
CA GLN A 23 4.81 -3.44 -5.33
C GLN A 23 3.32 -3.49 -5.69
N ASP A 24 2.46 -3.57 -4.66
CA ASP A 24 1.03 -3.43 -4.87
C ASP A 24 0.67 -2.04 -5.43
N PHE A 25 -0.57 -1.92 -5.90
CA PHE A 25 -1.07 -0.70 -6.55
C PHE A 25 -0.88 0.57 -5.71
N ASN A 26 -1.05 0.48 -4.39
CA ASN A 26 -0.91 1.62 -3.49
C ASN A 26 0.53 1.87 -3.03
N GLY A 27 1.45 0.92 -3.29
CA GLY A 27 2.80 0.96 -2.73
C GLY A 27 2.80 0.84 -1.21
N SER A 28 1.90 0.00 -0.65
CA SER A 28 1.68 -0.14 0.80
C SER A 28 2.94 -0.55 1.56
N TYR A 29 3.81 -1.34 0.91
CA TYR A 29 5.17 -1.60 1.38
C TYR A 29 6.13 -0.73 0.59
N GLY A 30 6.71 0.28 1.24
CA GLY A 30 7.72 1.11 0.59
C GLY A 30 8.91 0.27 0.13
N ILE A 31 9.33 0.45 -1.10
CA ILE A 31 10.58 -0.11 -1.63
C ILE A 31 11.58 1.02 -1.74
N TYR A 32 12.71 0.85 -1.08
CA TYR A 32 13.80 1.83 -1.03
C TYR A 32 14.98 1.33 -1.82
N ILE A 33 15.64 2.22 -2.55
CA ILE A 33 16.86 1.93 -3.30
C ILE A 33 17.96 2.86 -2.84
N TYR A 34 19.12 2.27 -2.56
CA TYR A 34 20.41 2.94 -2.56
C TYR A 34 21.13 2.55 -3.84
N GLN A 35 21.75 3.50 -4.53
CA GLN A 35 22.56 3.24 -5.72
C GLN A 35 23.75 4.20 -5.78
N ASN A 36 24.92 3.67 -6.12
CA ASN A 36 26.09 4.45 -6.50
C ASN A 36 26.71 3.82 -7.78
N GLU A 37 27.89 4.28 -8.18
CA GLU A 37 28.56 3.82 -9.39
C GLU A 37 28.97 2.32 -9.33
N GLU A 38 29.19 1.79 -8.13
CA GLU A 38 29.75 0.43 -7.94
C GLU A 38 28.68 -0.58 -7.55
N SER A 39 27.62 -0.14 -6.88
CA SER A 39 26.66 -1.04 -6.25
C SER A 39 25.27 -0.44 -6.07
N PHE A 40 24.30 -1.31 -5.88
CA PHE A 40 22.95 -0.93 -5.46
C PHE A 40 22.44 -1.90 -4.39
N VAL A 41 21.50 -1.41 -3.58
CA VAL A 41 20.81 -2.20 -2.58
C VAL A 41 19.33 -1.85 -2.60
N VAL A 42 18.46 -2.86 -2.53
CA VAL A 42 17.02 -2.69 -2.50
C VAL A 42 16.47 -3.28 -1.20
N SER A 43 15.57 -2.57 -0.54
CA SER A 43 14.95 -3.02 0.71
C SER A 43 13.53 -2.50 0.82
N ASN A 44 12.66 -3.25 1.50
CA ASN A 44 11.36 -2.75 1.95
C ASN A 44 11.41 -2.14 3.38
N SER A 45 12.60 -1.96 3.93
CA SER A 45 12.81 -1.31 5.22
C SER A 45 13.85 -0.21 5.08
N PHE A 46 13.42 1.03 5.25
CA PHE A 46 14.31 2.20 5.22
C PHE A 46 15.42 2.09 6.26
N LEU A 47 15.08 1.77 7.49
CA LEU A 47 16.06 1.71 8.60
C LEU A 47 17.11 0.62 8.36
N LYS A 48 16.72 -0.57 7.91
CA LYS A 48 17.67 -1.64 7.59
C LYS A 48 18.58 -1.27 6.42
N LEU A 49 18.05 -0.55 5.43
CA LEU A 49 18.84 -0.06 4.31
C LEU A 49 19.87 0.98 4.78
N VAL A 50 19.46 1.95 5.56
CA VAL A 50 20.35 2.96 6.17
C VAL A 50 21.44 2.27 6.98
N GLU A 51 21.07 1.32 7.84
CA GLU A 51 22.02 0.57 8.67
C GLU A 51 23.05 -0.18 7.82
N TYR A 52 22.62 -0.86 6.78
CA TYR A 52 23.53 -1.58 5.88
C TYR A 52 24.47 -0.65 5.12
N VAL A 53 23.93 0.45 4.59
CA VAL A 53 24.69 1.38 3.73
C VAL A 53 25.70 2.17 4.54
N LYS A 54 25.34 2.68 5.73
CA LYS A 54 26.24 3.50 6.57
C LYS A 54 27.55 2.82 6.96
N HIS A 55 27.57 1.48 6.98
CA HIS A 55 28.79 0.71 7.29
C HIS A 55 29.76 0.62 6.11
N LYS A 56 29.32 0.93 4.91
CA LYS A 56 30.09 0.74 3.68
C LYS A 56 30.30 2.04 2.90
N HIS A 57 29.39 2.97 3.05
CA HIS A 57 29.36 4.20 2.26
C HIS A 57 29.01 5.39 3.16
N VAL A 58 29.44 6.56 2.75
CA VAL A 58 29.03 7.82 3.38
C VAL A 58 27.59 8.11 2.97
N ILE A 59 26.75 8.43 3.96
CA ILE A 59 25.37 8.84 3.74
C ILE A 59 25.17 10.25 4.28
N THR A 60 24.30 11.02 3.63
CA THR A 60 24.09 12.43 3.92
C THR A 60 22.63 12.67 4.30
N LEU A 61 22.40 13.35 5.42
CA LEU A 61 21.06 13.81 5.78
C LEU A 61 20.59 14.87 4.77
N ASP A 62 19.38 14.66 4.22
CA ASP A 62 18.70 15.67 3.41
C ASP A 62 18.01 16.68 4.33
N GLN A 63 18.70 17.79 4.61
CA GLN A 63 18.21 18.80 5.55
C GLN A 63 16.93 19.47 5.07
N ASP A 64 16.81 19.74 3.77
CA ASP A 64 15.64 20.40 3.20
C ASP A 64 14.42 19.47 3.27
N TYR A 65 14.61 18.20 2.90
CA TYR A 65 13.57 17.20 3.04
C TYR A 65 13.19 16.96 4.50
N SER A 66 14.17 16.93 5.41
CA SER A 66 13.92 16.77 6.85
C SER A 66 13.07 17.92 7.40
N ASN A 67 13.39 19.15 7.04
CA ASN A 67 12.61 20.32 7.45
C ASN A 67 11.18 20.28 6.89
N MET A 68 11.03 19.91 5.62
CA MET A 68 9.73 19.74 4.99
C MET A 68 8.92 18.61 5.68
N PHE A 69 9.54 17.46 5.94
CA PHE A 69 8.90 16.32 6.59
C PHE A 69 8.38 16.66 7.99
N ILE A 70 9.19 17.39 8.79
CA ILE A 70 8.79 17.82 10.15
C ILE A 70 7.70 18.89 10.09
N SER A 71 7.73 19.76 9.08
CA SER A 71 6.76 20.86 8.94
C SER A 71 5.40 20.40 8.39
N THR A 72 5.30 19.20 7.84
CA THR A 72 4.01 18.63 7.41
C THR A 72 3.25 18.09 8.61
N GLU A 73 1.97 18.39 8.70
CA GLU A 73 1.10 18.03 9.83
C GLU A 73 1.09 16.51 10.14
N PHE A 74 1.29 15.69 9.13
CA PHE A 74 1.27 14.23 9.26
C PHE A 74 2.64 13.56 9.10
N CYS A 75 3.73 14.33 9.07
CA CYS A 75 5.06 13.78 8.79
C CYS A 75 5.08 12.79 7.62
N SER A 76 4.34 13.11 6.56
CA SER A 76 4.14 12.18 5.44
C SER A 76 5.19 12.35 4.36
N THR A 77 5.61 11.24 3.75
CA THR A 77 6.50 11.27 2.59
C THR A 77 5.75 11.78 1.37
N ILE A 78 6.19 12.91 0.81
CA ILE A 78 5.48 13.59 -0.29
C ILE A 78 6.05 13.20 -1.65
N LEU A 79 7.30 12.79 -1.72
CA LEU A 79 8.04 12.51 -2.96
C LEU A 79 8.88 11.22 -2.84
N GLU A 80 9.59 10.90 -3.90
CA GLU A 80 10.54 9.78 -3.97
C GLU A 80 11.77 9.98 -3.07
N ASN A 81 11.96 11.17 -2.52
CA ASN A 81 13.05 11.48 -1.61
C ASN A 81 12.84 10.87 -0.23
N THR A 82 13.93 10.70 0.49
CA THR A 82 13.92 10.26 1.88
C THR A 82 14.78 11.19 2.74
N LEU A 83 14.83 10.94 4.04
CA LEU A 83 15.71 11.65 4.96
C LEU A 83 17.21 11.48 4.64
N ILE A 84 17.57 10.53 3.80
CA ILE A 84 18.94 10.28 3.33
C ILE A 84 19.00 10.55 1.83
N LYS A 85 19.87 11.46 1.40
CA LYS A 85 19.96 11.91 -0.01
C LYS A 85 20.17 10.77 -1.00
N GLU A 86 20.97 9.79 -0.62
CA GLU A 86 21.40 8.67 -1.46
C GLU A 86 20.37 7.53 -1.50
N ILE A 87 19.32 7.62 -0.69
CA ILE A 87 18.25 6.60 -0.64
C ILE A 87 16.97 7.20 -1.22
N LYS A 88 16.40 6.49 -2.20
CA LYS A 88 15.14 6.88 -2.85
C LYS A 88 14.04 5.89 -2.54
N LEU A 89 12.84 6.39 -2.36
CA LEU A 89 11.61 5.61 -2.32
C LEU A 89 11.12 5.38 -3.75
N ILE A 90 10.75 4.15 -4.07
CA ILE A 90 10.18 3.84 -5.38
C ILE A 90 8.77 4.44 -5.50
N PRO A 91 8.47 5.17 -6.58
CA PRO A 91 7.14 5.73 -6.78
C PRO A 91 6.08 4.66 -6.87
N ARG A 92 4.84 5.01 -6.54
CA ARG A 92 3.67 4.19 -6.88
C ARG A 92 3.63 3.96 -8.39
N TYR A 93 2.98 2.89 -8.81
CA TYR A 93 2.87 2.53 -10.24
C TYR A 93 4.24 2.33 -10.93
N SER A 94 5.20 1.84 -10.17
CA SER A 94 6.51 1.51 -10.69
C SER A 94 6.97 0.16 -10.19
N HIS A 95 7.92 -0.43 -10.89
CA HIS A 95 8.62 -1.62 -10.44
C HIS A 95 10.12 -1.45 -10.63
N VAL A 96 10.87 -2.21 -9.87
CA VAL A 96 12.33 -2.23 -9.96
C VAL A 96 12.74 -3.38 -10.89
N LYS A 97 13.53 -3.08 -11.90
CA LYS A 97 14.14 -4.07 -12.77
C LYS A 97 15.64 -4.09 -12.57
N ILE A 98 16.17 -5.25 -12.22
CA ILE A 98 17.59 -5.49 -12.02
C ILE A 98 18.05 -6.44 -13.13
N ASN A 99 19.01 -6.00 -13.94
CA ASN A 99 19.66 -6.88 -14.89
C ASN A 99 20.88 -7.54 -14.22
N ILE A 100 20.88 -8.87 -14.19
CA ILE A 100 21.88 -9.67 -13.45
C ILE A 100 23.24 -9.60 -14.14
N LYS A 101 23.26 -9.60 -15.50
CA LYS A 101 24.50 -9.61 -16.29
C LYS A 101 25.22 -8.27 -16.24
N SER A 102 24.50 -7.20 -16.48
CA SER A 102 25.07 -5.85 -16.47
C SER A 102 25.19 -5.26 -15.07
N LYS A 103 24.61 -5.92 -14.05
CA LYS A 103 24.52 -5.41 -12.68
C LYS A 103 23.91 -4.00 -12.62
N SER A 104 22.91 -3.75 -13.45
CA SER A 104 22.21 -2.47 -13.50
C SER A 104 20.83 -2.56 -12.86
N ILE A 105 20.37 -1.44 -12.31
CA ILE A 105 19.05 -1.28 -11.71
C ILE A 105 18.33 -0.12 -12.38
N ASN A 106 17.07 -0.34 -12.73
CA ASN A 106 16.18 0.65 -13.29
C ASN A 106 14.85 0.66 -12.57
N VAL A 107 14.23 1.83 -12.48
CA VAL A 107 12.83 1.99 -12.02
C VAL A 107 11.97 2.26 -13.25
N GLU A 108 11.10 1.33 -13.56
CA GLU A 108 10.21 1.41 -14.72
C GLU A 108 8.79 1.73 -14.27
N LYS A 109 8.17 2.76 -14.88
CA LYS A 109 6.77 3.10 -14.61
C LYS A 109 5.84 2.08 -15.26
N ILE A 110 4.80 1.71 -14.54
CA ILE A 110 3.73 0.86 -15.05
C ILE A 110 2.64 1.80 -15.56
N ASN A 111 2.38 1.76 -16.87
CA ASN A 111 1.30 2.53 -17.46
C ASN A 111 -0.02 1.83 -17.15
N TYR A 112 -0.81 2.41 -16.26
CA TYR A 112 -2.19 2.03 -16.06
C TYR A 112 -3.06 2.79 -17.07
N ASN A 113 -4.05 2.07 -17.61
CA ASN A 113 -5.05 2.73 -18.46
C ASN A 113 -5.95 3.57 -17.54
N GLU A 114 -5.77 4.90 -17.59
CA GLU A 114 -6.49 5.87 -16.74
C GLU A 114 -7.87 6.24 -17.30
N ASN A 115 -8.51 5.37 -18.05
CA ASN A 115 -9.88 5.63 -18.48
C ASN A 115 -10.80 5.70 -17.26
N SER A 116 -11.17 6.93 -16.89
CA SER A 116 -12.17 7.14 -15.83
C SER A 116 -13.54 6.73 -16.37
N ILE A 117 -14.16 5.78 -15.65
CA ILE A 117 -15.52 5.34 -15.96
C ILE A 117 -16.44 5.97 -14.92
N PRO A 118 -17.44 6.78 -15.34
CA PRO A 118 -18.40 7.37 -14.41
C PRO A 118 -19.12 6.27 -13.62
N ILE A 119 -19.18 6.43 -12.30
CA ILE A 119 -19.71 5.40 -11.39
C ILE A 119 -21.20 5.13 -11.61
N ASP A 120 -21.94 6.14 -12.07
CA ASP A 120 -23.37 6.10 -12.42
C ASP A 120 -23.67 5.57 -13.81
N SER A 121 -22.63 5.33 -14.63
CA SER A 121 -22.78 4.69 -15.94
C SER A 121 -23.11 3.20 -15.79
N LYS A 122 -23.70 2.60 -16.82
CA LYS A 122 -23.97 1.16 -16.84
C LYS A 122 -22.70 0.34 -16.62
N GLU A 123 -21.60 0.76 -17.21
CA GLU A 123 -20.28 0.10 -17.05
C GLU A 123 -19.74 0.28 -15.65
N GLY A 124 -19.85 1.50 -15.07
CA GLY A 124 -19.44 1.79 -13.69
C GLY A 124 -20.19 0.94 -12.68
N ILE A 125 -21.50 0.82 -12.81
CA ILE A 125 -22.34 -0.03 -11.95
C ILE A 125 -21.88 -1.50 -12.04
N VAL A 126 -21.65 -2.03 -13.24
CA VAL A 126 -21.16 -3.42 -13.42
C VAL A 126 -19.80 -3.63 -12.77
N LEU A 127 -18.90 -2.65 -12.85
CA LEU A 127 -17.58 -2.71 -12.19
C LEU A 127 -17.71 -2.66 -10.69
N LEU A 128 -18.61 -1.82 -10.17
CA LEU A 128 -18.89 -1.73 -8.74
C LEU A 128 -19.45 -3.05 -8.20
N ASP A 129 -20.41 -3.65 -8.89
CA ASP A 129 -20.97 -4.95 -8.53
C ASP A 129 -19.90 -6.06 -8.52
N LYS A 130 -19.01 -6.07 -9.51
CA LYS A 130 -17.87 -7.00 -9.54
C LYS A 130 -16.94 -6.79 -8.34
N TRP A 131 -16.69 -5.54 -7.98
CA TRP A 131 -15.86 -5.17 -6.84
C TRP A 131 -16.51 -5.65 -5.52
N PHE A 132 -17.78 -5.35 -5.29
CA PHE A 132 -18.54 -5.83 -4.13
C PHE A 132 -18.53 -7.35 -4.03
N ASN A 133 -18.88 -8.04 -5.10
CA ASN A 133 -18.91 -9.51 -5.13
C ASN A 133 -17.54 -10.14 -4.83
N LYS A 134 -16.45 -9.49 -5.26
CA LYS A 134 -15.08 -9.94 -4.96
C LYS A 134 -14.78 -9.82 -3.47
N TRP A 135 -15.11 -8.67 -2.85
CA TRP A 135 -14.89 -8.44 -1.43
C TRP A 135 -15.77 -9.36 -0.55
N ILE A 136 -17.03 -9.56 -0.90
CA ILE A 136 -17.90 -10.51 -0.20
C ILE A 136 -17.29 -11.93 -0.20
N LYS A 137 -16.73 -12.38 -1.33
CA LYS A 137 -16.04 -13.68 -1.38
C LYS A 137 -14.82 -13.73 -0.46
N ILE A 138 -14.03 -12.66 -0.41
CA ILE A 138 -12.86 -12.55 0.48
C ILE A 138 -13.29 -12.60 1.93
N ILE A 139 -14.31 -11.83 2.33
CA ILE A 139 -14.82 -11.80 3.69
C ILE A 139 -15.34 -13.17 4.11
N ARG A 140 -16.11 -13.84 3.25
CA ARG A 140 -16.58 -15.22 3.49
C ARG A 140 -15.42 -16.19 3.66
N PHE A 141 -14.39 -16.06 2.86
CA PHE A 141 -13.18 -16.87 2.99
C PHE A 141 -12.47 -16.61 4.32
N ILE A 142 -12.26 -15.36 4.71
CA ILE A 142 -11.69 -14.99 6.02
C ILE A 142 -12.54 -15.59 7.14
N LYS A 143 -13.86 -15.39 7.11
CA LYS A 143 -14.79 -15.89 8.13
C LYS A 143 -14.81 -17.40 8.24
N SER A 144 -14.57 -18.13 7.15
CA SER A 144 -14.48 -19.59 7.18
C SER A 144 -13.18 -20.10 7.84
N HIS A 145 -12.18 -19.24 8.04
CA HIS A 145 -10.88 -19.59 8.61
C HIS A 145 -10.64 -19.00 10.00
N THR A 146 -11.45 -18.04 10.44
CA THR A 146 -11.34 -17.44 11.76
C THR A 146 -12.72 -17.04 12.31
N ASN A 147 -12.90 -17.24 13.61
CA ASN A 147 -14.09 -16.77 14.32
C ASN A 147 -13.86 -15.44 15.03
N ASN A 148 -12.62 -14.96 15.09
CA ASN A 148 -12.26 -13.72 15.76
C ASN A 148 -11.99 -12.66 14.71
N ILE A 149 -13.03 -11.91 14.33
CA ILE A 149 -12.93 -10.77 13.44
C ILE A 149 -13.28 -9.53 14.25
N SER A 150 -12.42 -8.54 14.20
CA SER A 150 -12.67 -7.20 14.74
C SER A 150 -12.70 -6.20 13.61
N ILE A 151 -13.65 -5.29 13.62
CA ILE A 151 -13.74 -4.16 12.73
C ILE A 151 -13.74 -2.87 13.52
N ASP A 152 -13.01 -1.87 13.04
CA ASP A 152 -13.06 -0.53 13.60
C ASP A 152 -14.08 0.28 12.82
N LEU A 153 -15.12 0.74 13.52
CA LEU A 153 -16.18 1.55 12.95
C LEU A 153 -16.01 3.00 13.42
N SER A 154 -15.80 3.87 12.46
CA SER A 154 -15.78 5.32 12.66
C SER A 154 -16.95 5.96 11.91
N GLY A 155 -17.20 7.26 12.14
CA GLY A 155 -18.18 8.04 11.36
C GLY A 155 -17.83 8.18 9.86
N GLY A 156 -16.65 7.67 9.41
CA GLY A 156 -16.17 7.77 8.04
C GLY A 156 -16.84 6.79 7.06
N PHE A 157 -16.83 7.12 5.79
CA PHE A 157 -17.39 6.27 4.72
C PHE A 157 -16.71 4.93 4.58
N ASP A 158 -15.39 4.84 4.75
CA ASP A 158 -14.61 3.62 4.52
C ASP A 158 -15.03 2.50 5.48
N SER A 159 -15.17 2.82 6.76
CA SER A 159 -15.60 1.87 7.79
C SER A 159 -17.05 1.41 7.58
N ARG A 160 -17.93 2.30 7.10
CA ARG A 160 -19.32 1.96 6.75
C ARG A 160 -19.40 1.01 5.55
N VAL A 161 -18.52 1.18 4.56
CA VAL A 161 -18.43 0.23 3.43
C VAL A 161 -18.02 -1.16 3.91
N ILE A 162 -17.06 -1.24 4.84
CA ILE A 162 -16.66 -2.52 5.45
C ILE A 162 -17.85 -3.13 6.19
N LEU A 163 -18.57 -2.36 6.99
CA LEU A 163 -19.76 -2.82 7.68
C LEU A 163 -20.84 -3.33 6.70
N ALA A 164 -21.12 -2.58 5.64
CA ALA A 164 -22.08 -2.99 4.61
C ALA A 164 -21.70 -4.32 3.94
N LEU A 165 -20.42 -4.53 3.68
CA LEU A 165 -19.91 -5.81 3.17
C LEU A 165 -20.10 -6.94 4.18
N MET A 166 -19.90 -6.68 5.49
CA MET A 166 -20.11 -7.65 6.57
C MET A 166 -21.57 -8.01 6.74
N LEU A 167 -22.50 -7.07 6.51
CA LEU A 167 -23.94 -7.30 6.56
C LEU A 167 -24.49 -8.07 5.34
N SER A 168 -23.64 -8.39 4.37
CA SER A 168 -24.06 -9.10 3.17
C SER A 168 -24.59 -10.51 3.47
N PRO A 169 -25.57 -11.02 2.70
CA PRO A 169 -26.15 -12.32 2.94
C PRO A 169 -25.13 -13.45 3.01
N GLY A 170 -25.30 -14.35 3.97
CA GLY A 170 -24.43 -15.51 4.19
C GLY A 170 -23.17 -15.23 5.00
N ILE A 171 -23.04 -14.06 5.62
CA ILE A 171 -22.03 -13.79 6.64
C ILE A 171 -22.70 -13.84 8.02
N ASN A 172 -22.17 -14.71 8.90
CA ASN A 172 -22.60 -14.78 10.28
C ASN A 172 -21.89 -13.68 11.09
N LEU A 173 -22.68 -12.81 11.74
CA LEU A 173 -22.18 -11.68 12.51
C LEU A 173 -21.89 -12.01 13.98
N ASN A 174 -22.30 -13.19 14.47
CA ASN A 174 -22.24 -13.53 15.92
C ASN A 174 -20.84 -13.47 16.52
N ASP A 175 -19.79 -13.56 15.70
CA ASP A 175 -18.39 -13.55 16.14
C ASP A 175 -17.61 -12.36 15.59
N ILE A 176 -18.30 -11.28 15.25
CA ILE A 176 -17.68 -10.05 14.78
C ILE A 176 -17.73 -9.03 15.91
N TYR A 177 -16.56 -8.56 16.33
CA TYR A 177 -16.42 -7.51 17.32
C TYR A 177 -16.33 -6.17 16.59
N VAL A 178 -17.15 -5.23 17.01
CA VAL A 178 -17.14 -3.86 16.48
C VAL A 178 -16.53 -2.96 17.53
N ASN A 179 -15.38 -2.37 17.21
CA ASN A 179 -14.77 -1.32 18.02
C ASN A 179 -15.29 0.02 17.50
N ASN A 180 -15.80 0.82 18.40
CA ASN A 180 -16.30 2.15 18.09
C ASN A 180 -15.56 3.19 18.94
N TYR A 181 -14.97 4.18 18.32
CA TYR A 181 -14.25 5.25 18.99
C TYR A 181 -14.32 6.54 18.17
N ALA A 182 -14.27 7.65 18.87
CA ALA A 182 -14.30 8.97 18.27
C ALA A 182 -13.17 9.85 18.83
N ALA A 183 -12.57 10.64 17.99
CA ALA A 183 -11.52 11.57 18.39
C ALA A 183 -12.09 12.81 19.09
N ASN A 184 -13.36 13.14 18.84
CA ASN A 184 -14.03 14.28 19.44
C ASN A 184 -15.51 13.98 19.69
N LYS A 185 -16.19 14.89 20.37
CA LYS A 185 -17.60 14.72 20.75
C LYS A 185 -18.56 14.56 19.55
N ILE A 186 -18.24 15.18 18.42
CA ILE A 186 -19.09 15.12 17.21
C ILE A 186 -18.96 13.73 16.57
N GLU A 187 -17.74 13.24 16.38
CA GLU A 187 -17.49 11.88 15.88
C GLU A 187 -18.11 10.83 16.79
N PHE A 188 -18.03 11.02 18.11
CA PHE A 188 -18.65 10.11 19.07
C PHE A 188 -20.16 10.01 18.87
N ILE A 189 -20.87 11.12 18.60
CA ILE A 189 -22.30 11.13 18.33
C ILE A 189 -22.61 10.38 17.02
N GLU A 190 -21.87 10.68 15.95
CA GLU A 190 -22.04 10.01 14.65
C GLU A 190 -21.79 8.51 14.74
N ASP A 191 -20.77 8.07 15.45
CA ASP A 191 -20.43 6.67 15.62
C ASP A 191 -21.47 5.86 16.41
N HIS A 192 -22.24 6.52 17.29
CA HIS A 192 -23.26 5.85 18.12
C HIS A 192 -24.67 5.89 17.52
N GLU A 193 -24.88 6.61 16.43
CA GLU A 193 -26.16 6.65 15.70
C GLU A 193 -26.26 5.59 14.58
N ILE A 194 -25.22 4.77 14.40
CA ILE A 194 -25.18 3.65 13.47
C ILE A 194 -25.58 2.37 14.18
#